data_dd7f6203bdd8d54c46832eb3c02a290e
#
_entry.id   dd7f6203bdd8d54c46832eb3c02a290e
#
_cell.length_a   1.000
_cell.length_b   1.000
_cell.length_c   1.000
_cell.angle_alpha   90.00
_cell.angle_beta   90.00
_cell.angle_gamma   90.00
#
_symmetry.space_group_name_H-M   'P 1'
#
loop_
_entity.id
_entity.type
_entity.pdbx_description
1 polymer ?
#
loop_
_entity_poly.entity_id
_entity_poly.type
_entity_poly.pdbx_seq_one_letter_code
_entity_poly.pdbx_strand_id
1 'polypeptide(L)'
;YEITTRLVGSEMCIRDSVVTGYGTIGGCLVYVYSQDASVLGGSMGEMHAKKICSIYSMAMKMGAPVIGLVDCAGLRLQEATDALDGFGKLYLSQAMASGVIPQIMAVFGTCGGGMAVAAGMADFTFMEEKSAQLFVNAPNALEGNYKAKCDTAAAAFQSKETGAVDFTGDEASILAQIRTLVSILPANNEEDFSEADCQDDLNRMCTGIEGVAGDPVQALSMISDNHFVMEIKKAYEPSMVTALIRINGVTVGCVANRTELYEDCLLYTSPSPRDA
;
A
#
# COMPACT_ATOMS: atom_id res chain seq x y z
N TYR A 1 -15.24 -17.56 -7.81
CA TYR A 1 -14.33 -16.86 -8.75
C TYR A 1 -12.93 -17.39 -8.49
N GLU A 2 -12.47 -18.27 -9.38
CA GLU A 2 -11.16 -18.92 -9.27
C GLU A 2 -10.06 -17.91 -9.60
N ILE A 3 -9.16 -17.68 -8.62
CA ILE A 3 -7.86 -17.11 -8.90
C ILE A 3 -7.05 -18.25 -9.52
N THR A 4 -6.88 -18.24 -10.83
CA THR A 4 -5.96 -19.18 -11.48
C THR A 4 -4.54 -18.71 -11.17
N THR A 5 -4.05 -19.08 -9.99
CA THR A 5 -2.71 -18.73 -9.52
C THR A 5 -1.73 -19.72 -10.16
N ARG A 6 -0.88 -19.25 -11.06
CA ARG A 6 0.32 -20.00 -11.47
C ARG A 6 1.47 -19.61 -10.55
N LEU A 7 1.96 -20.56 -9.78
CA LEU A 7 3.20 -20.38 -9.02
C LEU A 7 4.36 -20.23 -9.99
N VAL A 8 5.13 -19.17 -9.83
CA VAL A 8 6.35 -18.90 -10.59
C VAL A 8 7.52 -19.22 -9.67
N GLY A 9 8.18 -20.32 -9.91
CA GLY A 9 9.38 -20.70 -9.20
C GLY A 9 9.80 -22.11 -9.57
N SER A 10 11.03 -22.27 -10.02
CA SER A 10 11.64 -23.56 -10.21
C SER A 10 11.75 -24.29 -8.86
N GLU A 11 11.66 -25.59 -8.90
CA GLU A 11 11.65 -26.57 -7.81
C GLU A 11 12.80 -26.51 -6.80
N MET A 12 13.49 -25.40 -6.62
CA MET A 12 14.84 -25.47 -6.11
C MET A 12 15.19 -24.73 -4.83
N CYS A 13 14.24 -24.33 -3.98
CA CYS A 13 14.67 -23.91 -2.64
C CYS A 13 13.60 -24.14 -1.58
N ILE A 14 13.64 -25.31 -0.96
CA ILE A 14 12.98 -25.65 0.30
C ILE A 14 13.40 -24.71 1.47
N ARG A 15 14.30 -23.76 1.22
CA ARG A 15 14.88 -22.85 2.24
C ARG A 15 14.63 -21.38 1.98
N ASP A 16 13.90 -21.01 0.94
CA ASP A 16 13.53 -19.62 0.78
C ASP A 16 12.14 -19.37 1.36
N SER A 17 12.06 -18.37 2.19
CA SER A 17 10.86 -17.95 2.92
C SER A 17 9.95 -17.06 2.07
N VAL A 18 9.84 -17.31 0.74
CA VAL A 18 8.95 -16.55 -0.15
C VAL A 18 8.33 -17.42 -1.23
N VAL A 19 7.03 -17.26 -1.40
CA VAL A 19 6.24 -17.84 -2.50
C VAL A 19 5.96 -16.73 -3.51
N THR A 20 6.14 -17.01 -4.79
CA THR A 20 5.94 -16.04 -5.86
C THR A 20 4.99 -16.61 -6.92
N GLY A 21 4.14 -15.75 -7.47
CA GLY A 21 3.17 -16.15 -8.46
C GLY A 21 2.58 -14.98 -9.24
N TYR A 22 1.68 -15.29 -10.15
CA TYR A 22 0.85 -14.31 -10.84
C TYR A 22 -0.58 -14.83 -11.01
N GLY A 23 -1.50 -13.93 -11.20
CA GLY A 23 -2.91 -14.24 -11.38
C GLY A 23 -3.67 -13.06 -11.92
N THR A 24 -4.99 -13.10 -11.87
CA THR A 24 -5.85 -11.99 -12.28
C THR A 24 -6.77 -11.54 -11.17
N ILE A 25 -6.93 -10.23 -11.04
CA ILE A 25 -7.90 -9.58 -10.16
C ILE A 25 -8.81 -8.73 -11.04
N GLY A 26 -10.10 -9.08 -11.10
CA GLY A 26 -11.04 -8.32 -11.94
C GLY A 26 -10.69 -8.27 -13.43
N GLY A 27 -9.94 -9.28 -13.94
CA GLY A 27 -9.43 -9.30 -15.31
C GLY A 27 -8.02 -8.70 -15.48
N CYS A 28 -7.55 -7.87 -14.55
CA CYS A 28 -6.21 -7.29 -14.58
C CYS A 28 -5.16 -8.30 -14.13
N LEU A 29 -4.08 -8.47 -14.91
CA LEU A 29 -2.93 -9.29 -14.54
C LEU A 29 -2.21 -8.65 -13.36
N VAL A 30 -1.86 -9.45 -12.35
CA VAL A 30 -1.06 -9.01 -11.20
C VAL A 30 0.03 -10.01 -10.88
N TYR A 31 1.16 -9.53 -10.39
CA TYR A 31 2.24 -10.35 -9.86
C TYR A 31 2.26 -10.24 -8.34
N VAL A 32 2.43 -11.38 -7.67
CA VAL A 32 2.34 -11.46 -6.21
C VAL A 32 3.55 -12.19 -5.65
N TYR A 33 4.10 -11.69 -4.56
CA TYR A 33 4.97 -12.46 -3.68
C TYR A 33 4.41 -12.44 -2.26
N SER A 34 4.56 -13.57 -1.57
CA SER A 34 4.13 -13.74 -0.17
C SER A 34 5.28 -14.31 0.64
N GLN A 35 5.63 -13.66 1.72
CA GLN A 35 6.67 -14.11 2.63
C GLN A 35 6.08 -15.09 3.64
N ASP A 36 6.87 -16.11 3.97
CA ASP A 36 6.49 -17.18 4.91
C ASP A 36 7.36 -17.10 6.16
N ALA A 37 6.79 -16.56 7.24
CA ALA A 37 7.46 -16.42 8.51
C ALA A 37 7.78 -17.76 9.19
N SER A 38 7.14 -18.87 8.79
CA SER A 38 7.44 -20.19 9.32
C SER A 38 8.86 -20.65 8.96
N VAL A 39 9.43 -20.09 7.88
CA VAL A 39 10.79 -20.38 7.45
C VAL A 39 11.73 -19.26 7.85
N LEU A 40 12.54 -19.48 8.88
CA LEU A 40 13.54 -18.54 9.42
C LEU A 40 12.97 -17.13 9.72
N GLY A 41 11.70 -17.06 10.19
CA GLY A 41 11.03 -15.80 10.47
C GLY A 41 10.78 -14.93 9.25
N GLY A 42 10.64 -15.53 8.06
CA GLY A 42 10.47 -14.77 6.81
C GLY A 42 11.71 -13.99 6.39
N SER A 43 12.87 -14.16 7.07
CA SER A 43 14.06 -13.35 6.83
C SER A 43 14.58 -13.47 5.39
N MET A 44 14.94 -12.34 4.80
CA MET A 44 15.36 -12.26 3.41
C MET A 44 16.83 -12.61 3.26
N GLY A 45 17.10 -13.67 2.47
CA GLY A 45 18.39 -14.07 1.98
C GLY A 45 18.54 -13.83 0.48
N GLU A 46 19.67 -14.26 -0.09
CA GLU A 46 19.98 -14.07 -1.51
C GLU A 46 18.91 -14.65 -2.45
N MET A 47 18.50 -15.91 -2.22
CA MET A 47 17.53 -16.58 -3.10
C MET A 47 16.11 -16.00 -2.94
N HIS A 48 15.74 -15.62 -1.74
CA HIS A 48 14.50 -14.89 -1.46
C HIS A 48 14.45 -13.59 -2.28
N ALA A 49 15.49 -12.77 -2.19
CA ALA A 49 15.60 -11.53 -2.96
C ALA A 49 15.58 -11.77 -4.48
N LYS A 50 16.31 -12.76 -4.97
CA LYS A 50 16.31 -13.14 -6.41
C LYS A 50 14.91 -13.48 -6.92
N LYS A 51 14.10 -14.20 -6.12
CA LYS A 51 12.72 -14.52 -6.51
C LYS A 51 11.85 -13.27 -6.61
N ILE A 52 11.92 -12.36 -5.63
CA ILE A 52 11.15 -11.11 -5.67
C ILE A 52 11.62 -10.24 -6.86
N CYS A 53 12.94 -10.09 -7.08
CA CYS A 53 13.45 -9.34 -8.22
C CYS A 53 13.02 -9.95 -9.57
N SER A 54 12.91 -11.29 -9.65
CA SER A 54 12.36 -11.96 -10.84
C SER A 54 10.90 -11.60 -11.10
N ILE A 55 10.08 -11.51 -10.04
CA ILE A 55 8.69 -11.05 -10.12
C ILE A 55 8.63 -9.60 -10.65
N TYR A 56 9.42 -8.69 -10.09
CA TYR A 56 9.50 -7.32 -10.58
C TYR A 56 9.91 -7.25 -12.05
N SER A 57 10.92 -8.04 -12.46
CA SER A 57 11.35 -8.10 -13.87
C SER A 57 10.25 -8.59 -14.82
N MET A 58 9.45 -9.58 -14.40
CA MET A 58 8.31 -10.06 -15.19
C MET A 58 7.17 -9.04 -15.22
N ALA A 59 6.83 -8.45 -14.07
CA ALA A 59 5.80 -7.44 -13.95
C ALA A 59 6.09 -6.21 -14.82
N MET A 60 7.33 -5.71 -14.80
CA MET A 60 7.79 -4.61 -15.64
C MET A 60 7.67 -4.91 -17.14
N LYS A 61 7.98 -6.14 -17.56
CA LYS A 61 7.86 -6.56 -18.97
C LYS A 61 6.41 -6.65 -19.44
N MET A 62 5.51 -6.99 -18.51
CA MET A 62 4.08 -7.17 -18.81
C MET A 62 3.26 -5.91 -18.51
N GLY A 63 3.87 -4.88 -17.92
CA GLY A 63 3.15 -3.68 -17.49
C GLY A 63 2.05 -3.99 -16.47
N ALA A 64 2.34 -4.80 -15.44
CA ALA A 64 1.35 -5.28 -14.49
C ALA A 64 1.76 -4.94 -13.03
N PRO A 65 0.79 -4.65 -12.14
CA PRO A 65 1.05 -4.34 -10.74
C PRO A 65 1.77 -5.46 -9.98
N VAL A 66 2.58 -5.08 -8.97
CA VAL A 66 3.19 -6.00 -8.02
C VAL A 66 2.53 -5.85 -6.65
N ILE A 67 2.14 -6.97 -6.06
CA ILE A 67 1.57 -7.05 -4.72
C ILE A 67 2.50 -7.86 -3.83
N GLY A 68 3.01 -7.26 -2.76
CA GLY A 68 3.82 -7.90 -1.73
C GLY A 68 3.00 -8.16 -0.47
N LEU A 69 2.90 -9.44 -0.07
CA LEU A 69 2.33 -9.84 1.22
C LEU A 69 3.49 -10.10 2.17
N VAL A 70 3.67 -9.22 3.16
CA VAL A 70 4.90 -9.10 3.93
C VAL A 70 4.75 -9.69 5.32
N ASP A 71 5.65 -10.61 5.64
CA ASP A 71 5.95 -11.08 6.99
C ASP A 71 7.43 -11.47 7.05
N CYS A 72 8.29 -10.49 7.37
CA CYS A 72 9.74 -10.60 7.24
C CYS A 72 10.45 -9.96 8.43
N ALA A 73 11.18 -10.76 9.19
CA ALA A 73 11.99 -10.29 10.31
C ALA A 73 13.18 -9.40 9.90
N GLY A 74 13.44 -9.24 8.60
CA GLY A 74 14.52 -8.45 8.05
C GLY A 74 15.62 -9.27 7.38
N LEU A 75 16.88 -8.84 7.52
CA LEU A 75 18.04 -9.49 6.89
C LEU A 75 18.31 -10.87 7.48
N ARG A 76 18.56 -11.86 6.63
CA ARG A 76 19.06 -13.18 7.04
C ARG A 76 20.54 -13.10 7.38
N LEU A 77 20.84 -12.98 8.68
CA LEU A 77 22.21 -12.75 9.17
C LEU A 77 23.18 -13.85 8.78
N GLN A 78 22.73 -15.10 8.59
CA GLN A 78 23.55 -16.24 8.21
C GLN A 78 24.15 -16.12 6.81
N GLU A 79 23.52 -15.33 5.93
CA GLU A 79 23.98 -15.07 4.56
C GLU A 79 24.77 -13.76 4.44
N ALA A 80 24.86 -12.99 5.52
CA ALA A 80 25.70 -11.79 5.63
C ALA A 80 25.61 -10.84 4.41
N THR A 81 26.72 -10.70 3.67
CA THR A 81 26.82 -9.79 2.51
C THR A 81 25.93 -10.16 1.35
N ASP A 82 25.64 -11.43 1.14
CA ASP A 82 24.80 -11.89 0.03
C ASP A 82 23.33 -11.50 0.24
N ALA A 83 22.86 -11.57 1.49
CA ALA A 83 21.54 -11.06 1.85
C ALA A 83 21.46 -9.53 1.75
N LEU A 84 22.53 -8.80 2.11
CA LEU A 84 22.60 -7.36 1.97
C LEU A 84 22.58 -6.90 0.50
N ASP A 85 23.33 -7.59 -0.36
CA ASP A 85 23.30 -7.40 -1.82
C ASP A 85 21.89 -7.67 -2.38
N GLY A 86 21.21 -8.69 -1.82
CA GLY A 86 19.81 -8.99 -2.14
C GLY A 86 18.87 -7.83 -1.88
N PHE A 87 18.99 -7.14 -0.73
CA PHE A 87 18.21 -5.93 -0.46
C PHE A 87 18.54 -4.80 -1.44
N GLY A 88 19.80 -4.60 -1.78
CA GLY A 88 20.21 -3.59 -2.77
C GLY A 88 19.55 -3.84 -4.14
N LYS A 89 19.49 -5.10 -4.58
CA LYS A 89 18.82 -5.50 -5.83
C LYS A 89 17.32 -5.31 -5.78
N LEU A 90 16.69 -5.59 -4.61
CA LEU A 90 15.26 -5.35 -4.41
C LEU A 90 14.95 -3.86 -4.52
N TYR A 91 15.69 -3.01 -3.82
CA TYR A 91 15.48 -1.55 -3.88
C TYR A 91 15.67 -1.01 -5.29
N LEU A 92 16.68 -1.50 -6.01
CA LEU A 92 16.86 -1.14 -7.42
C LEU A 92 15.65 -1.54 -8.27
N SER A 93 15.12 -2.75 -8.06
CA SER A 93 13.94 -3.23 -8.79
C SER A 93 12.71 -2.37 -8.50
N GLN A 94 12.47 -2.00 -7.23
CA GLN A 94 11.39 -1.12 -6.83
C GLN A 94 11.56 0.30 -7.39
N ALA A 95 12.78 0.85 -7.33
CA ALA A 95 13.07 2.18 -7.86
C ALA A 95 12.84 2.24 -9.39
N MET A 96 13.20 1.19 -10.12
CA MET A 96 12.96 1.10 -11.56
C MET A 96 11.49 0.89 -11.91
N ALA A 97 10.71 0.28 -11.02
CA ALA A 97 9.27 0.06 -11.18
C ALA A 97 8.44 1.30 -10.79
N SER A 98 9.01 2.20 -9.99
CA SER A 98 8.33 3.40 -9.52
C SER A 98 7.89 4.30 -10.68
N GLY A 99 6.62 4.67 -10.69
CA GLY A 99 5.99 5.46 -11.75
C GLY A 99 5.77 4.70 -13.07
N VAL A 100 6.09 3.40 -13.12
CA VAL A 100 5.86 2.54 -14.30
C VAL A 100 4.72 1.57 -14.05
N ILE A 101 4.77 0.84 -12.94
CA ILE A 101 3.73 -0.10 -12.51
C ILE A 101 3.36 0.16 -11.05
N PRO A 102 2.09 -0.02 -10.63
CA PRO A 102 1.69 0.08 -9.24
C PRO A 102 2.38 -0.95 -8.35
N GLN A 103 2.90 -0.48 -7.21
CA GLN A 103 3.55 -1.30 -6.19
C GLN A 103 2.74 -1.24 -4.91
N ILE A 104 2.15 -2.35 -4.51
CA ILE A 104 1.27 -2.46 -3.33
C ILE A 104 1.93 -3.38 -2.33
N MET A 105 2.06 -2.95 -1.08
CA MET A 105 2.58 -3.78 0.01
C MET A 105 1.55 -3.91 1.14
N ALA A 106 1.36 -5.13 1.61
CA ALA A 106 0.49 -5.44 2.74
C ALA A 106 1.27 -6.18 3.82
N VAL A 107 1.37 -5.58 5.00
CA VAL A 107 2.10 -6.10 6.15
C VAL A 107 1.11 -6.86 7.05
N PHE A 108 1.26 -8.17 7.14
CA PHE A 108 0.42 -9.04 7.98
C PHE A 108 1.11 -9.52 9.26
N GLY A 109 2.42 -9.49 9.27
CA GLY A 109 3.23 -9.84 10.42
C GLY A 109 4.34 -8.84 10.63
N THR A 110 5.57 -9.31 10.79
CA THR A 110 6.73 -8.44 10.97
C THR A 110 7.18 -7.83 9.64
N CYS A 111 7.48 -6.55 9.62
CA CYS A 111 8.16 -5.86 8.54
C CYS A 111 9.35 -5.09 9.12
N GLY A 112 10.48 -5.79 9.28
CA GLY A 112 11.64 -5.28 10.02
C GLY A 112 12.83 -4.90 9.15
N GLY A 113 13.61 -3.95 9.63
CA GLY A 113 14.89 -3.56 9.03
C GLY A 113 14.77 -3.07 7.60
N GLY A 114 15.54 -3.69 6.70
CA GLY A 114 15.52 -3.35 5.27
C GLY A 114 14.16 -3.53 4.59
N MET A 115 13.32 -4.45 5.10
CA MET A 115 11.99 -4.65 4.51
C MET A 115 11.05 -3.49 4.79
N ALA A 116 11.22 -2.79 5.92
CA ALA A 116 10.49 -1.57 6.20
C ALA A 116 10.84 -0.44 5.22
N VAL A 117 12.09 -0.37 4.76
CA VAL A 117 12.50 0.56 3.70
C VAL A 117 11.81 0.19 2.38
N ALA A 118 11.76 -1.10 2.04
CA ALA A 118 11.06 -1.57 0.85
C ALA A 118 9.54 -1.22 0.92
N ALA A 119 8.91 -1.33 2.09
CA ALA A 119 7.53 -0.91 2.29
C ALA A 119 7.34 0.59 2.06
N GLY A 120 8.27 1.41 2.54
CA GLY A 120 8.25 2.87 2.30
C GLY A 120 8.52 3.27 0.85
N MET A 121 9.00 2.38 0.00
CA MET A 121 9.19 2.59 -1.45
C MET A 121 7.98 2.17 -2.28
N ALA A 122 7.00 1.50 -1.70
CA ALA A 122 5.76 1.14 -2.36
C ALA A 122 4.84 2.35 -2.55
N ASP A 123 3.96 2.28 -3.55
CA ASP A 123 2.98 3.34 -3.80
C ASP A 123 1.84 3.32 -2.78
N PHE A 124 1.46 2.11 -2.31
CA PHE A 124 0.43 1.92 -1.29
C PHE A 124 0.87 0.88 -0.27
N THR A 125 0.71 1.22 1.01
CA THR A 125 1.06 0.36 2.13
C THR A 125 -0.18 0.07 2.99
N PHE A 126 -0.49 -1.22 3.13
CA PHE A 126 -1.53 -1.74 4.01
C PHE A 126 -0.91 -2.40 5.22
N MET A 127 -1.58 -2.34 6.36
CA MET A 127 -1.07 -2.97 7.58
C MET A 127 -2.20 -3.57 8.42
N GLU A 128 -2.03 -4.83 8.85
CA GLU A 128 -2.96 -5.50 9.76
C GLU A 128 -2.87 -4.85 11.15
N GLU A 129 -4.03 -4.63 11.79
CA GLU A 129 -4.13 -3.78 12.99
C GLU A 129 -3.58 -4.41 14.27
N LYS A 130 -3.64 -5.75 14.40
CA LYS A 130 -3.41 -6.44 15.67
C LYS A 130 -2.00 -7.00 15.83
N SER A 131 -1.48 -7.62 14.77
CA SER A 131 -0.26 -8.41 14.81
C SER A 131 0.87 -7.81 13.99
N ALA A 132 0.56 -6.96 13.01
CA ALA A 132 1.57 -6.42 12.13
C ALA A 132 2.46 -5.39 12.83
N GLN A 133 3.73 -5.41 12.47
CA GLN A 133 4.75 -4.50 12.99
C GLN A 133 5.60 -3.96 11.85
N LEU A 134 5.76 -2.65 11.78
CA LEU A 134 6.57 -1.96 10.80
C LEU A 134 7.63 -1.12 11.49
N PHE A 135 8.92 -1.46 11.30
CA PHE A 135 10.03 -0.76 11.95
C PHE A 135 11.35 -0.96 11.21
N VAL A 136 12.18 0.06 11.18
CA VAL A 136 13.59 -0.06 10.73
C VAL A 136 14.44 -0.59 11.89
N ASN A 137 14.31 0.02 13.07
CA ASN A 137 14.91 -0.46 14.30
C ASN A 137 13.81 -0.94 15.25
N ALA A 138 14.03 -2.09 15.89
CA ALA A 138 13.06 -2.65 16.83
C ALA A 138 12.68 -1.61 17.91
N PRO A 139 11.39 -1.48 18.28
CA PRO A 139 10.93 -0.46 19.22
C PRO A 139 11.66 -0.45 20.56
N ASN A 140 12.04 -1.64 21.06
CA ASN A 140 12.78 -1.81 22.28
C ASN A 140 14.26 -1.39 22.20
N ALA A 141 14.81 -1.20 21.00
CA ALA A 141 16.16 -0.68 20.79
C ALA A 141 16.20 0.85 20.87
N LEU A 142 15.07 1.53 20.86
CA LEU A 142 14.96 2.97 20.94
C LEU A 142 14.75 3.41 22.39
N GLU A 143 15.72 4.14 22.95
CA GLU A 143 15.72 4.53 24.37
C GLU A 143 14.46 5.32 24.78
N GLY A 144 13.94 6.16 23.90
CA GLY A 144 12.71 6.91 24.12
C GLY A 144 11.47 6.02 24.27
N ASN A 145 11.35 4.99 23.44
CA ASN A 145 10.21 4.07 23.45
C ASN A 145 10.15 3.21 24.70
N TYR A 146 11.32 2.78 25.20
CA TYR A 146 11.42 2.02 26.44
C TYR A 146 10.88 2.80 27.65
N LYS A 147 11.18 4.10 27.72
CA LYS A 147 10.69 5.00 28.79
C LYS A 147 9.21 5.32 28.65
N ALA A 148 8.75 5.62 27.44
CA ALA A 148 7.38 6.04 27.17
C ALA A 148 6.40 4.85 27.04
N LYS A 149 6.89 3.59 26.99
CA LYS A 149 6.10 2.39 26.66
C LYS A 149 5.27 2.56 25.38
N CYS A 150 5.82 3.27 24.42
CA CYS A 150 5.19 3.52 23.13
C CYS A 150 5.62 2.44 22.13
N ASP A 151 4.66 1.78 21.50
CA ASP A 151 4.93 0.84 20.42
C ASP A 151 4.91 1.57 19.07
N THR A 152 6.08 2.07 18.67
CA THR A 152 6.25 2.77 17.40
C THR A 152 6.20 1.84 16.18
N ALA A 153 6.16 0.53 16.36
CA ALA A 153 6.01 -0.43 15.26
C ALA A 153 4.54 -0.77 14.97
N ALA A 154 3.62 -0.46 15.89
CA ALA A 154 2.22 -0.80 15.75
C ALA A 154 1.52 -0.05 14.60
N ALA A 155 0.53 -0.70 13.98
CA ALA A 155 -0.26 -0.13 12.88
C ALA A 155 -0.90 1.22 13.25
N ALA A 156 -1.40 1.37 14.47
CA ALA A 156 -1.98 2.62 14.95
C ALA A 156 -0.98 3.78 14.97
N PHE A 157 0.27 3.54 15.36
CA PHE A 157 1.32 4.56 15.34
C PHE A 157 1.74 4.88 13.90
N GLN A 158 1.96 3.85 13.08
CA GLN A 158 2.42 4.03 11.71
C GLN A 158 1.38 4.69 10.80
N SER A 159 0.10 4.47 11.05
CA SER A 159 -0.97 5.12 10.29
C SER A 159 -1.28 6.54 10.76
N LYS A 160 -1.21 6.81 12.09
CA LYS A 160 -1.66 8.07 12.67
C LYS A 160 -0.54 9.10 12.84
N GLU A 161 0.63 8.67 13.33
CA GLU A 161 1.71 9.59 13.68
C GLU A 161 2.73 9.77 12.55
N THR A 162 3.02 8.71 11.78
CA THR A 162 4.02 8.79 10.71
C THR A 162 3.43 8.96 9.32
N GLY A 163 2.18 8.54 9.11
CA GLY A 163 1.56 8.50 7.79
C GLY A 163 2.24 7.54 6.81
N ALA A 164 3.04 6.59 7.31
CA ALA A 164 3.73 5.61 6.47
C ALA A 164 2.80 4.51 5.93
N VAL A 165 1.63 4.35 6.57
CA VAL A 165 0.63 3.34 6.20
C VAL A 165 -0.63 4.04 5.69
N ASP A 166 -1.09 3.62 4.52
CA ASP A 166 -2.24 4.20 3.84
C ASP A 166 -3.56 3.63 4.36
N PHE A 167 -3.58 2.32 4.65
CA PHE A 167 -4.78 1.60 5.05
C PHE A 167 -4.48 0.63 6.19
N THR A 168 -5.37 0.58 7.18
CA THR A 168 -5.34 -0.41 8.26
C THR A 168 -6.63 -1.20 8.30
N GLY A 169 -6.57 -2.42 8.82
CA GLY A 169 -7.75 -3.28 8.96
C GLY A 169 -7.38 -4.72 9.32
N ASP A 170 -8.36 -5.58 9.32
CA ASP A 170 -8.13 -7.02 9.40
C ASP A 170 -7.70 -7.60 8.05
N GLU A 171 -7.14 -8.81 8.05
CA GLU A 171 -6.62 -9.47 6.84
C GLU A 171 -7.65 -9.52 5.70
N ALA A 172 -8.89 -9.89 6.00
CA ALA A 172 -9.94 -10.01 4.99
C ALA A 172 -10.30 -8.65 4.37
N SER A 173 -10.38 -7.61 5.19
CA SER A 173 -10.62 -6.23 4.76
C SER A 173 -9.48 -5.71 3.89
N ILE A 174 -8.23 -5.92 4.29
CA ILE A 174 -7.04 -5.52 3.52
C ILE A 174 -7.05 -6.18 2.14
N LEU A 175 -7.26 -7.49 2.07
CA LEU A 175 -7.31 -8.21 0.80
C LEU A 175 -8.45 -7.72 -0.10
N ALA A 176 -9.61 -7.38 0.47
CA ALA A 176 -10.73 -6.79 -0.27
C ALA A 176 -10.39 -5.39 -0.80
N GLN A 177 -9.74 -4.55 0.03
CA GLN A 177 -9.32 -3.20 -0.35
C GLN A 177 -8.24 -3.24 -1.45
N ILE A 178 -7.27 -4.16 -1.38
CA ILE A 178 -6.26 -4.36 -2.43
C ILE A 178 -6.95 -4.72 -3.75
N ARG A 179 -7.93 -5.62 -3.73
CA ARG A 179 -8.71 -5.98 -4.93
C ARG A 179 -9.43 -4.77 -5.52
N THR A 180 -10.04 -3.96 -4.66
CA THR A 180 -10.70 -2.72 -5.06
C THR A 180 -9.68 -1.75 -5.66
N LEU A 181 -8.55 -1.55 -5.00
CA LEU A 181 -7.48 -0.64 -5.47
C LEU A 181 -6.98 -1.06 -6.86
N VAL A 182 -6.66 -2.35 -7.06
CA VAL A 182 -6.23 -2.87 -8.37
C VAL A 182 -7.30 -2.66 -9.45
N SER A 183 -8.59 -2.72 -9.11
CA SER A 183 -9.68 -2.52 -10.08
C SER A 183 -9.89 -1.06 -10.49
N ILE A 184 -9.33 -0.11 -9.75
CA ILE A 184 -9.49 1.33 -10.02
C ILE A 184 -8.21 1.99 -10.54
N LEU A 185 -7.05 1.36 -10.35
CA LEU A 185 -5.77 1.87 -10.87
C LEU A 185 -5.51 1.35 -12.28
N PRO A 186 -4.84 2.13 -13.13
CA PRO A 186 -4.28 1.59 -14.38
C PRO A 186 -3.22 0.54 -14.06
N ALA A 187 -3.04 -0.45 -14.91
CA ALA A 187 -2.05 -1.50 -14.71
C ALA A 187 -0.60 -0.98 -14.86
N ASN A 188 -0.41 0.07 -15.65
CA ASN A 188 0.89 0.71 -15.89
C ASN A 188 0.70 2.16 -16.39
N ASN A 189 1.80 2.87 -16.56
CA ASN A 189 1.80 4.27 -16.97
C ASN A 189 1.57 4.50 -18.49
N GLU A 190 1.52 3.44 -19.28
CA GLU A 190 1.21 3.50 -20.73
C GLU A 190 -0.25 3.15 -21.02
N GLU A 191 -0.96 2.60 -20.04
CA GLU A 191 -2.38 2.27 -20.17
C GLU A 191 -3.20 3.55 -20.09
N ASP A 192 -4.04 3.79 -21.10
CA ASP A 192 -5.06 4.83 -21.04
C ASP A 192 -5.97 4.56 -19.84
N PHE A 193 -6.40 5.63 -19.18
CA PHE A 193 -7.20 5.60 -17.96
C PHE A 193 -8.19 4.44 -17.96
N SER A 194 -8.20 3.66 -16.88
CA SER A 194 -9.12 2.53 -16.73
C SER A 194 -10.56 3.04 -16.83
N GLU A 195 -11.11 3.01 -18.04
CA GLU A 195 -12.51 3.27 -18.27
C GLU A 195 -13.29 2.02 -17.85
N ALA A 196 -13.97 2.10 -16.72
CA ALA A 196 -14.99 1.13 -16.38
C ALA A 196 -16.33 1.61 -16.92
N ASP A 197 -17.17 0.67 -17.38
CA ASP A 197 -18.54 0.99 -17.78
C ASP A 197 -19.25 1.67 -16.60
N CYS A 198 -19.59 2.95 -16.77
CA CYS A 198 -20.36 3.69 -15.80
C CYS A 198 -21.83 3.31 -15.93
N GLN A 199 -22.39 2.73 -14.86
CA GLN A 199 -23.82 2.41 -14.78
C GLN A 199 -24.60 3.43 -13.95
N ASP A 200 -23.96 4.48 -13.49
CA ASP A 200 -24.59 5.55 -12.72
C ASP A 200 -25.31 6.56 -13.64
N ASP A 201 -26.35 7.20 -13.14
CA ASP A 201 -27.02 8.29 -13.86
C ASP A 201 -26.18 9.58 -13.77
N LEU A 202 -25.46 9.91 -14.83
CA LEU A 202 -24.61 11.09 -14.93
C LEU A 202 -25.40 12.41 -14.80
N ASN A 203 -26.75 12.37 -14.95
CA ASN A 203 -27.60 13.54 -14.79
C ASN A 203 -28.28 13.59 -13.40
N ARG A 204 -27.91 12.70 -12.47
CA ARG A 204 -28.45 12.76 -11.12
C ARG A 204 -28.09 14.06 -10.43
N MET A 205 -29.06 14.65 -9.77
CA MET A 205 -28.85 15.89 -9.02
C MET A 205 -28.19 15.57 -7.66
N CYS A 206 -27.09 16.21 -7.36
CA CYS A 206 -26.45 16.18 -6.03
C CYS A 206 -27.18 17.12 -5.05
N THR A 207 -28.45 16.81 -4.76
CA THR A 207 -29.25 17.65 -3.84
C THR A 207 -28.67 17.63 -2.43
N GLY A 208 -28.48 18.82 -1.85
CA GLY A 208 -27.96 18.95 -0.49
C GLY A 208 -26.44 18.99 -0.37
N ILE A 209 -25.68 19.02 -1.48
CA ILE A 209 -24.22 19.11 -1.46
C ILE A 209 -23.73 20.35 -0.69
N GLU A 210 -24.47 21.45 -0.71
CA GLU A 210 -24.15 22.67 0.04
C GLU A 210 -24.17 22.42 1.56
N GLY A 211 -25.04 21.51 2.02
CA GLY A 211 -25.15 21.16 3.44
C GLY A 211 -24.03 20.27 3.97
N VAL A 212 -23.28 19.61 3.08
CA VAL A 212 -22.19 18.70 3.45
C VAL A 212 -20.80 19.25 3.09
N ALA A 213 -20.72 20.54 2.75
CA ALA A 213 -19.45 21.18 2.39
C ALA A 213 -18.37 21.11 3.50
N GLY A 214 -18.78 20.91 4.77
CA GLY A 214 -17.88 20.69 5.90
C GLY A 214 -17.25 19.31 5.97
N ASP A 215 -17.90 18.29 5.37
CA ASP A 215 -17.38 16.92 5.27
C ASP A 215 -17.11 16.57 3.80
N PRO A 216 -15.86 16.74 3.35
CA PRO A 216 -15.50 16.50 1.96
C PRO A 216 -15.68 15.04 1.54
N VAL A 217 -15.61 14.06 2.46
CA VAL A 217 -15.85 12.65 2.11
C VAL A 217 -17.29 12.43 1.67
N GLN A 218 -18.25 13.04 2.37
CA GLN A 218 -19.66 12.99 1.96
C GLN A 218 -19.87 13.71 0.61
N ALA A 219 -19.29 14.90 0.45
CA ALA A 219 -19.38 15.64 -0.81
C ALA A 219 -18.78 14.84 -1.99
N LEU A 220 -17.60 14.23 -1.80
CA LEU A 220 -16.97 13.36 -2.80
C LEU A 220 -17.84 12.14 -3.11
N SER A 221 -18.46 11.52 -2.10
CA SER A 221 -19.39 10.41 -2.30
C SER A 221 -20.61 10.82 -3.13
N MET A 222 -21.13 12.03 -2.94
CA MET A 222 -22.30 12.50 -3.71
C MET A 222 -21.99 12.72 -5.19
N ILE A 223 -20.77 13.10 -5.56
CA ILE A 223 -20.38 13.34 -6.96
C ILE A 223 -19.78 12.10 -7.63
N SER A 224 -19.36 11.10 -6.86
CA SER A 224 -18.72 9.89 -7.36
C SER A 224 -19.73 8.88 -7.90
N ASP A 225 -19.36 8.13 -8.92
CA ASP A 225 -20.16 7.03 -9.46
C ASP A 225 -20.48 6.01 -8.36
N ASN A 226 -21.77 5.66 -8.24
CA ASN A 226 -22.27 4.73 -7.23
C ASN A 226 -21.81 5.06 -5.79
N HIS A 227 -21.55 6.33 -5.49
CA HIS A 227 -21.07 6.81 -4.19
C HIS A 227 -19.73 6.21 -3.76
N PHE A 228 -18.90 5.79 -4.70
CA PHE A 228 -17.60 5.18 -4.43
C PHE A 228 -16.60 6.23 -3.95
N VAL A 229 -16.00 6.02 -2.78
CA VAL A 229 -14.88 6.81 -2.24
C VAL A 229 -13.90 5.88 -1.56
N MET A 230 -12.63 5.96 -1.94
CA MET A 230 -11.53 5.26 -1.27
C MET A 230 -10.61 6.30 -0.65
N GLU A 231 -10.80 6.56 0.65
CA GLU A 231 -9.99 7.52 1.40
C GLU A 231 -8.64 6.91 1.74
N ILE A 232 -7.55 7.59 1.38
CA ILE A 232 -6.15 7.19 1.60
C ILE A 232 -5.64 7.94 2.83
N LYS A 233 -4.86 7.29 3.70
CA LYS A 233 -4.27 7.86 4.93
C LYS A 233 -5.30 8.51 5.85
N LYS A 234 -6.47 7.91 5.97
CA LYS A 234 -7.61 8.44 6.74
C LYS A 234 -7.27 8.84 8.18
N ALA A 235 -6.33 8.12 8.81
CA ALA A 235 -5.93 8.36 10.21
C ALA A 235 -4.85 9.44 10.35
N TYR A 236 -4.14 9.79 9.27
CA TYR A 236 -3.06 10.76 9.27
C TYR A 236 -3.56 12.14 8.89
N GLU A 237 -3.29 13.14 9.72
CA GLU A 237 -3.69 14.54 9.49
C GLU A 237 -5.14 14.68 8.98
N PRO A 238 -6.16 14.34 9.80
CA PRO A 238 -7.55 14.23 9.36
C PRO A 238 -8.19 15.57 8.89
N SER A 239 -7.48 16.68 9.03
CA SER A 239 -7.86 17.98 8.46
C SER A 239 -7.83 18.02 6.93
N MET A 240 -7.08 17.11 6.32
CA MET A 240 -6.95 16.96 4.88
C MET A 240 -7.47 15.58 4.45
N VAL A 241 -8.33 15.55 3.45
CA VAL A 241 -8.79 14.30 2.83
C VAL A 241 -8.06 14.08 1.53
N THR A 242 -7.46 12.92 1.39
CA THR A 242 -6.94 12.40 0.13
C THR A 242 -7.73 11.16 -0.25
N ALA A 243 -8.32 11.12 -1.43
CA ALA A 243 -9.20 10.03 -1.83
C ALA A 243 -9.12 9.75 -3.32
N LEU A 244 -9.46 8.51 -3.68
CA LEU A 244 -9.76 8.11 -5.05
C LEU A 244 -11.27 7.96 -5.20
N ILE A 245 -11.81 8.56 -6.25
CA ILE A 245 -13.24 8.45 -6.63
C ILE A 245 -13.34 8.03 -8.09
N ARG A 246 -14.55 7.72 -8.53
CA ARG A 246 -14.85 7.51 -9.96
C ARG A 246 -15.83 8.55 -10.46
N ILE A 247 -15.58 9.07 -11.66
CA ILE A 247 -16.50 9.98 -12.38
C ILE A 247 -16.59 9.49 -13.81
N ASN A 248 -17.77 9.07 -14.23
CA ASN A 248 -18.03 8.48 -15.55
C ASN A 248 -17.08 7.30 -15.86
N GLY A 249 -16.85 6.42 -14.88
CA GLY A 249 -15.96 5.28 -15.01
C GLY A 249 -14.45 5.61 -14.89
N VAL A 250 -14.06 6.88 -14.93
CA VAL A 250 -12.65 7.31 -14.82
C VAL A 250 -12.27 7.51 -13.35
N THR A 251 -11.12 6.97 -12.95
CA THR A 251 -10.59 7.19 -11.60
C THR A 251 -9.96 8.57 -11.46
N VAL A 252 -10.36 9.30 -10.43
CA VAL A 252 -9.91 10.67 -10.14
C VAL A 252 -9.34 10.73 -8.72
N GLY A 253 -8.12 11.27 -8.60
CA GLY A 253 -7.52 11.60 -7.31
C GLY A 253 -8.06 12.94 -6.79
N CYS A 254 -8.50 12.94 -5.53
CA CYS A 254 -9.09 14.10 -4.88
C CYS A 254 -8.29 14.50 -3.64
N VAL A 255 -8.11 15.82 -3.46
CA VAL A 255 -7.56 16.43 -2.25
C VAL A 255 -8.53 17.51 -1.80
N ALA A 256 -8.96 17.45 -0.55
CA ALA A 256 -9.93 18.39 0.00
C ALA A 256 -9.67 18.70 1.47
N ASN A 257 -9.93 19.93 1.88
CA ASN A 257 -9.83 20.36 3.27
C ASN A 257 -11.12 20.04 4.02
N ARG A 258 -11.03 19.54 5.25
CA ARG A 258 -12.15 19.52 6.19
C ARG A 258 -12.26 20.89 6.87
N THR A 259 -13.48 21.41 6.93
CA THR A 259 -13.76 22.66 7.67
C THR A 259 -14.16 22.39 9.12
N GLU A 260 -14.52 21.16 9.47
CA GLU A 260 -14.72 20.77 10.86
C GLU A 260 -13.36 20.74 11.56
N LEU A 261 -13.21 21.63 12.54
CA LEU A 261 -12.03 21.69 13.39
C LEU A 261 -12.06 20.50 14.35
N TYR A 262 -11.13 19.59 14.20
CA TYR A 262 -10.77 18.66 15.28
C TYR A 262 -10.05 19.48 16.35
N GLU A 263 -10.48 19.37 17.61
CA GLU A 263 -9.97 20.19 18.75
C GLU A 263 -8.45 20.13 18.93
N ASP A 264 -7.78 19.11 18.36
CA ASP A 264 -6.34 18.91 18.43
C ASP A 264 -5.57 19.20 17.12
N CYS A 265 -6.21 19.71 16.08
CA CYS A 265 -5.58 19.97 14.80
C CYS A 265 -5.17 21.44 14.66
N LEU A 266 -3.88 21.71 14.79
CA LEU A 266 -3.30 22.97 14.32
C LEU A 266 -3.44 23.02 12.79
N LEU A 267 -4.34 23.89 12.31
CA LEU A 267 -4.42 24.23 10.90
C LEU A 267 -3.09 24.85 10.46
N TYR A 268 -2.19 24.04 9.90
CA TYR A 268 -1.14 24.57 9.05
C TYR A 268 -1.79 25.03 7.76
N THR A 269 -2.22 26.26 7.73
CA THR A 269 -2.46 26.93 6.47
C THR A 269 -1.11 27.05 5.79
N SER A 270 -0.87 26.22 4.78
CA SER A 270 0.25 26.45 3.87
C SER A 270 0.09 27.86 3.31
N PRO A 271 1.05 28.79 3.53
CA PRO A 271 0.93 30.13 2.99
C PRO A 271 0.80 30.04 1.47
N SER A 272 -0.30 30.51 0.95
CA SER A 272 -0.49 30.64 -0.48
C SER A 272 0.60 31.58 -1.03
N PRO A 273 1.17 31.35 -2.21
CA PRO A 273 2.07 32.29 -2.87
C PRO A 273 1.45 33.68 -3.08
N ARG A 274 0.14 33.84 -2.82
CA ARG A 274 -0.57 35.13 -2.88
C ARG A 274 -0.57 35.88 -1.56
N ASP A 275 -0.12 35.23 -0.47
CA ASP A 275 -0.05 35.82 0.88
C ASP A 275 1.36 36.27 1.24
N ALA A 276 2.30 36.26 0.28
CA ALA A 276 3.68 36.72 0.40
C ALA A 276 3.87 38.09 -0.27
#